data_95483464d1aba05cbd73dc5f5f774876
#
_entry.id   95483464d1aba05cbd73dc5f5f774876
#
_cell.length_a   1.000
_cell.length_b   1.000
_cell.length_c   1.000
_cell.angle_alpha   90.00
_cell.angle_beta   90.00
_cell.angle_gamma   90.00
#
_symmetry.space_group_name_H-M   'P 1'
#
loop_
_entity.id
_entity.type
_entity.pdbx_description
1 polymer ?
#
loop_
_entity_poly.entity_id
_entity_poly.type
_entity_poly.pdbx_seq_one_letter_code
_entity_poly.pdbx_strand_id
1 'polypeptide(L)'
;MTAKSKVVALEHVVIRFSGDSGDGMQLTGNLFSDSTAFAGNDFATFPDYPAEIRPPQGTVAGVSGFQVHFGHKPVHTTGDLCDVLVAMNPASIKANMRWLRPGTIIIFDSDSVTEKALEKAGYADDPTVDGTLADYQVVKAPISELTKEALKDFGMDNKSMLKSKNMFALGIVMYLFNRELDTVYKYFETKFKGKDQVIKANRTVLDAGYHYADTWELFTNTYRVEAADLDKGKYRNITGNIAAAWGLMAASEKSGRPLFLGSYPITPATDILAELTKYKNLNVKAYQAEDEIAGIMSSIGAAYTGCMAVTTTSGPGLSLKSEAMGLAVMTELPLVIIDVQRGGPSTGLPTKMEQSDLLQALYGRNGDAPLVVIAARSSAGCFYTAYEAARIAMEHMTPVIMLSDGSLGNGSEVFRIPKMADLPSITPPLAKANDPDYMPYRRDEKWLRREWAIPGTPGLRHRVGGLEKENGKGNLSTNPENHQLMTELREEKINRVANDIPLQEIYGDKNADLLVVSWGGTFGTVRTAVEGLMEEGKSIAHAHFDYIMPLPRNTEEVLQGHKKIVVCEINRGQFAKYLRMNFPEYKCEQFNKVMGLPFTIGELEAKFNDLLK
;
A
#
# COMPACT_ATOMS: atom_id res chain seq x y z
N MET A 1 -5.98 -14.52 47.96
CA MET A 1 -4.91 -13.93 47.13
C MET A 1 -5.21 -14.35 45.70
N THR A 2 -5.80 -13.48 44.93
CA THR A 2 -6.03 -13.71 43.49
C THR A 2 -4.67 -13.78 42.80
N ALA A 3 -4.40 -14.84 42.08
CA ALA A 3 -3.16 -14.97 41.31
C ALA A 3 -3.21 -13.95 40.17
N LYS A 4 -2.38 -12.89 40.24
CA LYS A 4 -2.22 -11.96 39.11
C LYS A 4 -1.96 -12.76 37.85
N SER A 5 -2.65 -12.45 36.75
CA SER A 5 -2.41 -13.04 35.44
C SER A 5 -0.91 -13.03 35.11
N LYS A 6 -0.40 -14.17 34.65
CA LYS A 6 1.01 -14.34 34.30
C LYS A 6 1.28 -13.59 32.99
N VAL A 7 2.27 -12.70 32.98
CA VAL A 7 2.72 -12.05 31.76
C VAL A 7 3.59 -13.02 30.95
N VAL A 8 3.20 -13.28 29.71
CA VAL A 8 3.93 -14.15 28.75
C VAL A 8 4.55 -13.28 27.67
N ALA A 9 5.85 -13.43 27.43
CA ALA A 9 6.54 -12.76 26.34
C ALA A 9 6.26 -13.48 25.02
N LEU A 10 5.95 -12.72 23.97
CA LEU A 10 5.72 -13.23 22.62
C LEU A 10 6.66 -12.52 21.64
N GLU A 11 7.10 -13.22 20.60
CA GLU A 11 7.95 -12.66 19.55
C GLU A 11 7.15 -11.76 18.60
N HIS A 12 5.98 -12.23 18.20
CA HIS A 12 5.05 -11.50 17.33
C HIS A 12 3.60 -11.90 17.65
N VAL A 13 2.65 -11.07 17.22
CA VAL A 13 1.21 -11.27 17.42
C VAL A 13 0.44 -10.73 16.24
N VAL A 14 -0.62 -11.44 15.86
CA VAL A 14 -1.60 -11.00 14.87
C VAL A 14 -2.96 -10.81 15.54
N ILE A 15 -3.49 -9.59 15.51
CA ILE A 15 -4.82 -9.25 16.03
C ILE A 15 -5.73 -8.85 14.86
N ARG A 16 -6.95 -9.35 14.87
CA ARG A 16 -7.98 -8.95 13.90
C ARG A 16 -9.19 -8.35 14.61
N PHE A 17 -9.51 -7.09 14.28
CA PHE A 17 -10.72 -6.40 14.73
C PHE A 17 -11.80 -6.53 13.66
N SER A 18 -13.01 -6.89 14.03
CA SER A 18 -14.08 -7.18 13.08
C SER A 18 -15.46 -6.79 13.59
N GLY A 19 -16.24 -6.11 12.74
CA GLY A 19 -17.59 -5.63 13.05
C GLY A 19 -18.27 -5.13 11.78
N ASP A 20 -19.48 -4.63 11.91
CA ASP A 20 -20.16 -3.96 10.80
C ASP A 20 -19.44 -2.66 10.41
N SER A 21 -19.66 -2.22 9.18
CA SER A 21 -19.08 -0.97 8.63
C SER A 21 -19.37 0.31 9.45
N GLY A 22 -20.11 0.25 10.53
CA GLY A 22 -20.40 1.37 11.45
C GLY A 22 -19.83 1.18 12.85
N ASP A 23 -19.30 0.01 13.16
CA ASP A 23 -18.83 -0.36 14.50
C ASP A 23 -17.45 0.26 14.87
N GLY A 24 -16.81 0.97 13.93
CA GLY A 24 -15.57 1.68 14.19
C GLY A 24 -14.32 0.80 14.28
N MET A 25 -14.33 -0.41 13.72
CA MET A 25 -13.21 -1.36 13.80
C MET A 25 -11.94 -0.85 13.12
N GLN A 26 -12.05 -0.06 12.05
CA GLN A 26 -10.92 0.61 11.42
C GLN A 26 -10.24 1.60 12.39
N LEU A 27 -11.05 2.36 13.13
CA LEU A 27 -10.53 3.30 14.15
C LEU A 27 -9.85 2.55 15.30
N THR A 28 -10.49 1.47 15.78
CA THR A 28 -9.95 0.64 16.87
C THR A 28 -8.59 0.05 16.50
N GLY A 29 -8.48 -0.53 15.30
CA GLY A 29 -7.23 -1.08 14.78
C GLY A 29 -6.15 -0.01 14.63
N ASN A 30 -6.47 1.15 14.06
CA ASN A 30 -5.52 2.26 13.95
C ASN A 30 -5.01 2.76 15.30
N LEU A 31 -5.90 2.91 16.31
CA LEU A 31 -5.51 3.32 17.65
C LEU A 31 -4.60 2.28 18.34
N PHE A 32 -4.88 1.01 18.13
CA PHE A 32 -4.01 -0.06 18.62
C PHE A 32 -2.66 -0.04 17.91
N SER A 33 -2.62 0.17 16.59
CA SER A 33 -1.38 0.30 15.81
C SER A 33 -0.53 1.50 16.25
N ASP A 34 -1.17 2.65 16.52
CA ASP A 34 -0.47 3.84 17.05
C ASP A 34 0.14 3.57 18.43
N SER A 35 -0.59 2.88 19.32
CA SER A 35 -0.08 2.46 20.63
C SER A 35 1.09 1.47 20.47
N THR A 36 1.02 0.57 19.50
CA THR A 36 2.05 -0.40 19.16
C THR A 36 3.32 0.28 18.65
N ALA A 37 3.17 1.26 17.74
CA ALA A 37 4.28 2.10 17.29
C ALA A 37 4.94 2.88 18.46
N PHE A 38 4.13 3.41 19.36
CA PHE A 38 4.63 4.15 20.52
C PHE A 38 5.39 3.24 21.50
N ALA A 39 4.97 1.98 21.62
CA ALA A 39 5.69 0.97 22.41
C ALA A 39 7.00 0.50 21.76
N GLY A 40 7.30 0.95 20.55
CA GLY A 40 8.54 0.64 19.83
C GLY A 40 8.52 -0.68 19.07
N ASN A 41 7.38 -1.31 18.89
CA ASN A 41 7.28 -2.52 18.05
C ASN A 41 7.33 -2.18 16.57
N ASP A 42 7.82 -3.11 15.75
CA ASP A 42 7.59 -3.09 14.31
C ASP A 42 6.23 -3.71 14.00
N PHE A 43 5.54 -3.23 12.95
CA PHE A 43 4.22 -3.73 12.60
C PHE A 43 3.83 -3.48 11.15
N ALA A 44 2.87 -4.27 10.66
CA ALA A 44 2.16 -4.08 9.41
C ALA A 44 0.64 -4.23 9.62
N THR A 45 -0.17 -3.46 8.88
CA THR A 45 -1.63 -3.51 8.98
C THR A 45 -2.30 -3.86 7.67
N PHE A 46 -3.48 -4.48 7.79
CA PHE A 46 -4.35 -4.79 6.66
C PHE A 46 -5.79 -4.35 6.96
N PRO A 47 -6.20 -3.16 6.49
CA PRO A 47 -7.59 -2.76 6.53
C PRO A 47 -8.40 -3.53 5.48
N ASP A 48 -9.42 -4.26 5.93
CA ASP A 48 -10.30 -5.07 5.09
C ASP A 48 -11.68 -4.42 5.06
N TYR A 49 -12.02 -3.80 3.94
CA TYR A 49 -13.29 -3.12 3.75
C TYR A 49 -14.31 -4.05 3.06
N PRO A 50 -15.61 -3.91 3.38
CA PRO A 50 -16.66 -4.58 2.63
C PRO A 50 -16.55 -4.28 1.13
N ALA A 51 -16.86 -5.26 0.29
CA ALA A 51 -16.85 -5.09 -1.17
C ALA A 51 -17.98 -4.19 -1.67
N GLU A 52 -19.11 -4.15 -0.95
CA GLU A 52 -20.28 -3.36 -1.29
C GLU A 52 -20.28 -1.99 -0.61
N ILE A 53 -20.77 -0.98 -1.33
CA ILE A 53 -21.05 0.33 -0.76
C ILE A 53 -22.37 0.23 0.01
N ARG A 54 -22.33 0.40 1.35
CA ARG A 54 -23.48 0.29 2.26
C ARG A 54 -24.10 -1.13 2.30
N PRO A 55 -23.33 -2.17 2.63
CA PRO A 55 -23.88 -3.51 2.82
C PRO A 55 -24.86 -3.55 3.99
N PRO A 56 -25.82 -4.48 3.98
CA PRO A 56 -26.75 -4.64 5.10
C PRO A 56 -26.00 -4.98 6.39
N GLN A 57 -26.32 -4.28 7.47
CA GLN A 57 -25.73 -4.54 8.80
C GLN A 57 -26.12 -5.92 9.32
N GLY A 58 -25.16 -6.59 9.98
CA GLY A 58 -25.32 -7.92 10.54
C GLY A 58 -25.19 -9.06 9.53
N THR A 59 -24.87 -8.78 8.26
CA THR A 59 -24.60 -9.80 7.23
C THR A 59 -23.09 -10.02 7.04
N VAL A 60 -22.68 -11.21 6.61
CA VAL A 60 -21.28 -11.54 6.34
C VAL A 60 -20.66 -10.60 5.30
N ALA A 61 -21.44 -10.18 4.29
CA ALA A 61 -20.99 -9.21 3.27
C ALA A 61 -20.76 -7.79 3.82
N GLY A 62 -21.38 -7.46 4.97
CA GLY A 62 -21.27 -6.15 5.64
C GLY A 62 -20.11 -6.00 6.61
N VAL A 63 -19.38 -7.07 6.83
CA VAL A 63 -18.30 -7.09 7.82
C VAL A 63 -17.08 -6.30 7.31
N SER A 64 -16.62 -5.38 8.15
CA SER A 64 -15.35 -4.68 8.04
C SER A 64 -14.32 -5.31 8.98
N GLY A 65 -13.09 -5.45 8.53
CA GLY A 65 -11.99 -5.99 9.32
C GLY A 65 -10.79 -5.05 9.34
N PHE A 66 -9.98 -5.17 10.38
CA PHE A 66 -8.67 -4.52 10.48
C PHE A 66 -7.70 -5.47 11.16
N GLN A 67 -6.65 -5.85 10.47
CA GLN A 67 -5.63 -6.75 11.01
C GLN A 67 -4.35 -5.97 11.32
N VAL A 68 -3.74 -6.28 12.47
CA VAL A 68 -2.45 -5.75 12.92
C VAL A 68 -1.55 -6.92 13.24
N HIS A 69 -0.43 -7.03 12.55
CA HIS A 69 0.66 -7.91 12.89
C HIS A 69 1.80 -7.08 13.47
N PHE A 70 2.27 -7.39 14.65
CA PHE A 70 3.35 -6.65 15.30
C PHE A 70 4.33 -7.58 16.01
N GLY A 71 5.59 -7.15 16.13
CA GLY A 71 6.65 -7.96 16.67
C GLY A 71 7.84 -7.16 17.17
N HIS A 72 8.81 -7.88 17.78
CA HIS A 72 10.11 -7.33 18.16
C HIS A 72 11.17 -7.52 17.06
N LYS A 73 10.89 -8.32 16.03
CA LYS A 73 11.68 -8.51 14.82
C LYS A 73 11.02 -7.75 13.66
N PRO A 74 11.71 -7.53 12.52
CA PRO A 74 11.12 -6.91 11.34
C PRO A 74 9.84 -7.64 10.88
N VAL A 75 8.78 -6.88 10.66
CA VAL A 75 7.47 -7.37 10.24
C VAL A 75 7.24 -7.01 8.78
N HIS A 76 7.38 -7.98 7.88
CA HIS A 76 7.22 -7.78 6.44
C HIS A 76 5.81 -8.05 5.91
N THR A 77 4.94 -8.68 6.70
CA THR A 77 3.61 -9.12 6.28
C THR A 77 2.58 -8.86 7.37
N THR A 78 1.33 -8.75 6.97
CA THR A 78 0.19 -8.54 7.87
C THR A 78 -0.21 -9.80 8.66
N GLY A 79 0.49 -10.93 8.45
CA GLY A 79 0.24 -12.22 9.09
C GLY A 79 -0.89 -13.02 8.41
N ASP A 80 -0.84 -14.35 8.56
CA ASP A 80 -1.81 -15.29 7.97
C ASP A 80 -3.01 -15.49 8.90
N LEU A 81 -2.78 -16.17 10.03
CA LEU A 81 -3.80 -16.50 11.01
C LEU A 81 -3.67 -15.61 12.23
N CYS A 82 -4.79 -15.21 12.82
CA CYS A 82 -4.77 -14.32 13.98
C CYS A 82 -4.68 -15.11 15.31
N ASP A 83 -3.98 -14.50 16.27
CA ASP A 83 -3.91 -14.94 17.66
C ASP A 83 -5.12 -14.46 18.45
N VAL A 84 -5.63 -13.29 18.08
CA VAL A 84 -6.79 -12.66 18.71
C VAL A 84 -7.75 -12.16 17.64
N LEU A 85 -9.03 -12.54 17.76
CA LEU A 85 -10.13 -11.96 17.01
C LEU A 85 -11.01 -11.14 17.97
N VAL A 86 -11.23 -9.87 17.68
CA VAL A 86 -12.27 -9.04 18.30
C VAL A 86 -13.48 -9.05 17.35
N ALA A 87 -14.58 -9.64 17.78
CA ALA A 87 -15.80 -9.79 16.97
C ALA A 87 -16.99 -9.08 17.62
N MET A 88 -17.54 -8.08 16.94
CA MET A 88 -18.63 -7.26 17.49
C MET A 88 -20.02 -7.83 17.24
N ASN A 89 -20.14 -8.91 16.45
CA ASN A 89 -21.40 -9.58 16.15
C ASN A 89 -21.18 -10.99 15.54
N PRO A 90 -22.21 -11.85 15.42
CA PRO A 90 -22.08 -13.19 14.84
C PRO A 90 -21.56 -13.22 13.41
N ALA A 91 -21.93 -12.23 12.57
CA ALA A 91 -21.44 -12.13 11.20
C ALA A 91 -19.92 -11.92 11.15
N SER A 92 -19.36 -11.19 12.12
CA SER A 92 -17.92 -10.98 12.27
C SER A 92 -17.18 -12.28 12.59
N ILE A 93 -17.73 -13.18 13.39
CA ILE A 93 -17.17 -14.51 13.61
C ILE A 93 -17.19 -15.28 12.29
N LYS A 94 -18.35 -15.38 11.63
CA LYS A 94 -18.54 -16.14 10.38
C LYS A 94 -17.59 -15.72 9.28
N ALA A 95 -17.43 -14.41 9.07
CA ALA A 95 -16.55 -13.86 8.04
C ALA A 95 -15.06 -14.17 8.28
N ASN A 96 -14.66 -14.39 9.54
CA ASN A 96 -13.27 -14.51 9.93
C ASN A 96 -12.85 -15.94 10.31
N MET A 97 -13.72 -16.93 10.27
CA MET A 97 -13.39 -18.32 10.61
C MET A 97 -12.13 -18.84 9.89
N ARG A 98 -11.94 -18.46 8.62
CA ARG A 98 -10.77 -18.84 7.82
C ARG A 98 -9.44 -18.25 8.28
N TRP A 99 -9.47 -17.24 9.15
CA TRP A 99 -8.28 -16.57 9.69
C TRP A 99 -7.93 -17.04 11.10
N LEU A 100 -8.70 -18.02 11.65
CA LEU A 100 -8.50 -18.54 13.00
C LEU A 100 -7.64 -19.80 12.96
N ARG A 101 -6.85 -19.99 14.01
CA ARG A 101 -6.14 -21.23 14.31
C ARG A 101 -6.61 -21.79 15.66
N PRO A 102 -6.49 -23.09 15.92
CA PRO A 102 -6.80 -23.63 17.23
C PRO A 102 -6.10 -22.85 18.35
N GLY A 103 -6.85 -22.51 19.40
CA GLY A 103 -6.34 -21.70 20.51
C GLY A 103 -6.45 -20.18 20.33
N THR A 104 -6.90 -19.66 19.16
CA THR A 104 -7.18 -18.22 18.98
C THR A 104 -8.11 -17.70 20.07
N ILE A 105 -7.80 -16.56 20.66
CA ILE A 105 -8.65 -15.86 21.61
C ILE A 105 -9.70 -15.05 20.83
N ILE A 106 -10.99 -15.33 21.09
CA ILE A 106 -12.11 -14.60 20.48
C ILE A 106 -12.77 -13.73 21.54
N ILE A 107 -12.56 -12.42 21.47
CA ILE A 107 -13.23 -11.42 22.30
C ILE A 107 -14.54 -11.04 21.59
N PHE A 108 -15.69 -11.36 22.19
CA PHE A 108 -16.98 -11.32 21.53
C PHE A 108 -18.01 -10.49 22.30
N ASP A 109 -18.72 -9.57 21.61
CA ASP A 109 -19.86 -8.83 22.17
C ASP A 109 -21.07 -9.75 22.32
N SER A 110 -21.28 -10.29 23.50
CA SER A 110 -22.38 -11.22 23.80
C SER A 110 -23.78 -10.60 23.63
N ASP A 111 -23.91 -9.28 23.77
CA ASP A 111 -25.21 -8.60 23.61
C ASP A 111 -25.67 -8.55 22.14
N SER A 112 -24.77 -8.86 21.22
CA SER A 112 -25.05 -8.89 19.78
C SER A 112 -25.80 -10.15 19.33
N VAL A 113 -25.88 -11.17 20.18
CA VAL A 113 -26.54 -12.46 19.87
C VAL A 113 -28.05 -12.31 19.98
N THR A 114 -28.72 -12.23 18.84
CA THR A 114 -30.17 -12.23 18.70
C THR A 114 -30.54 -13.17 17.57
N GLU A 115 -31.78 -13.75 17.60
CA GLU A 115 -32.26 -14.61 16.51
C GLU A 115 -32.04 -13.98 15.14
N LYS A 116 -32.43 -12.71 15.00
CA LYS A 116 -32.24 -11.95 13.75
C LYS A 116 -30.77 -11.78 13.35
N ALA A 117 -29.83 -11.62 14.29
CA ALA A 117 -28.42 -11.49 14.01
C ALA A 117 -27.81 -12.83 13.58
N LEU A 118 -28.23 -13.93 14.20
CA LEU A 118 -27.84 -15.29 13.82
C LEU A 118 -28.34 -15.64 12.41
N GLU A 119 -29.61 -15.38 12.12
CA GLU A 119 -30.21 -15.58 10.80
C GLU A 119 -29.47 -14.81 9.71
N LYS A 120 -29.19 -13.52 9.93
CA LYS A 120 -28.46 -12.68 8.99
C LYS A 120 -27.00 -13.15 8.77
N ALA A 121 -26.37 -13.69 9.80
CA ALA A 121 -25.03 -14.25 9.73
C ALA A 121 -25.00 -15.68 9.11
N GLY A 122 -26.19 -16.29 8.92
CA GLY A 122 -26.32 -17.65 8.41
C GLY A 122 -25.94 -18.72 9.43
N TYR A 123 -26.21 -18.49 10.71
CA TYR A 123 -26.12 -19.47 11.79
C TYR A 123 -27.52 -20.00 12.11
N ALA A 124 -27.63 -21.32 12.35
CA ALA A 124 -28.87 -21.94 12.85
C ALA A 124 -29.04 -21.73 14.36
N ASP A 125 -27.90 -21.82 15.09
CA ASP A 125 -27.85 -21.69 16.54
C ASP A 125 -26.72 -20.73 16.93
N ASP A 126 -26.61 -20.38 18.22
CA ASP A 126 -25.51 -19.56 18.74
C ASP A 126 -24.17 -20.30 18.65
N PRO A 127 -23.22 -19.86 17.79
CA PRO A 127 -21.93 -20.52 17.58
C PRO A 127 -21.06 -20.58 18.84
N THR A 128 -21.40 -19.81 19.87
CA THR A 128 -20.67 -19.79 21.14
C THR A 128 -21.11 -20.87 22.12
N VAL A 129 -22.17 -21.65 21.77
CA VAL A 129 -22.71 -22.73 22.61
C VAL A 129 -22.96 -24.04 21.85
N ASP A 130 -23.02 -24.00 20.50
CA ASP A 130 -23.35 -25.17 19.66
C ASP A 130 -22.12 -26.06 19.37
N GLY A 131 -20.95 -25.70 19.87
CA GLY A 131 -19.69 -26.41 19.62
C GLY A 131 -18.87 -25.89 18.43
N THR A 132 -19.38 -24.98 17.62
CA THR A 132 -18.68 -24.38 16.47
C THR A 132 -17.34 -23.75 16.88
N LEU A 133 -17.26 -23.20 18.08
CA LEU A 133 -16.08 -22.51 18.59
C LEU A 133 -15.30 -23.32 19.65
N ALA A 134 -15.45 -24.64 19.70
CA ALA A 134 -14.84 -25.49 20.73
C ALA A 134 -13.30 -25.46 20.72
N ASP A 135 -12.67 -25.23 19.57
CA ASP A 135 -11.21 -25.18 19.43
C ASP A 135 -10.61 -23.82 19.81
N TYR A 136 -11.42 -22.84 20.20
CA TYR A 136 -11.02 -21.46 20.45
C TYR A 136 -11.27 -21.03 21.91
N GLN A 137 -10.53 -20.01 22.37
CA GLN A 137 -10.75 -19.41 23.69
C GLN A 137 -11.75 -18.26 23.58
N VAL A 138 -13.04 -18.54 23.78
CA VAL A 138 -14.09 -17.52 23.64
C VAL A 138 -14.27 -16.73 24.93
N VAL A 139 -13.99 -15.43 24.86
CA VAL A 139 -14.21 -14.44 25.92
C VAL A 139 -15.48 -13.67 25.60
N LYS A 140 -16.58 -14.02 26.25
CA LYS A 140 -17.87 -13.34 26.12
C LYS A 140 -17.90 -12.11 27.04
N ALA A 141 -18.10 -10.93 26.48
CA ALA A 141 -18.28 -9.68 27.22
C ALA A 141 -19.54 -8.97 26.74
N PRO A 142 -20.42 -8.51 27.65
CA PRO A 142 -21.62 -7.74 27.29
C PRO A 142 -21.22 -6.28 26.98
N ILE A 143 -20.46 -6.10 25.88
CA ILE A 143 -19.79 -4.84 25.52
C ILE A 143 -20.79 -3.71 25.34
N SER A 144 -21.91 -4.00 24.68
CA SER A 144 -22.93 -2.99 24.39
C SER A 144 -23.66 -2.54 25.66
N GLU A 145 -23.96 -3.44 26.60
CA GLU A 145 -24.61 -3.12 27.88
C GLU A 145 -23.67 -2.37 28.79
N LEU A 146 -22.44 -2.85 28.97
CA LEU A 146 -21.43 -2.21 29.80
C LEU A 146 -21.01 -0.83 29.28
N THR A 147 -21.06 -0.61 27.97
CA THR A 147 -20.87 0.73 27.38
C THR A 147 -21.98 1.69 27.81
N LYS A 148 -23.25 1.27 27.79
CA LYS A 148 -24.37 2.09 28.25
C LYS A 148 -24.28 2.37 29.74
N GLU A 149 -23.93 1.36 30.55
CA GLU A 149 -23.76 1.52 31.99
C GLU A 149 -22.65 2.52 32.33
N ALA A 150 -21.51 2.44 31.63
CA ALA A 150 -20.39 3.38 31.80
C ALA A 150 -20.79 4.84 31.47
N LEU A 151 -21.76 5.04 30.58
CA LEU A 151 -22.20 6.36 30.12
C LEU A 151 -23.57 6.80 30.67
N LYS A 152 -24.19 6.07 31.61
CA LYS A 152 -25.54 6.36 32.11
C LYS A 152 -25.74 7.79 32.63
N ASP A 153 -24.69 8.36 33.24
CA ASP A 153 -24.73 9.68 33.85
C ASP A 153 -24.33 10.82 32.87
N PHE A 154 -24.08 10.50 31.58
CA PHE A 154 -23.67 11.48 30.56
C PHE A 154 -24.82 12.22 29.89
N GLY A 155 -26.09 11.86 30.17
CA GLY A 155 -27.25 12.48 29.54
C GLY A 155 -27.33 12.24 28.02
N MET A 156 -26.75 11.14 27.53
CA MET A 156 -26.73 10.76 26.12
C MET A 156 -27.86 9.76 25.83
N ASP A 157 -28.35 9.78 24.58
CA ASP A 157 -29.26 8.72 24.10
C ASP A 157 -28.53 7.41 23.83
N ASN A 158 -29.23 6.29 23.86
CA ASN A 158 -28.66 4.95 23.67
C ASN A 158 -27.86 4.80 22.37
N LYS A 159 -28.32 5.42 21.27
CA LYS A 159 -27.65 5.35 19.97
C LYS A 159 -26.30 6.10 20.01
N SER A 160 -26.27 7.22 20.71
CA SER A 160 -25.04 8.00 20.89
C SER A 160 -24.04 7.32 21.82
N MET A 161 -24.51 6.68 22.91
CA MET A 161 -23.66 5.87 23.80
C MET A 161 -22.99 4.72 23.04
N LEU A 162 -23.73 3.96 22.25
CA LEU A 162 -23.24 2.80 21.49
C LEU A 162 -22.22 3.14 20.40
N LYS A 163 -22.07 4.42 20.01
CA LYS A 163 -20.99 4.84 19.12
C LYS A 163 -19.59 4.67 19.72
N SER A 164 -19.49 4.54 21.04
CA SER A 164 -18.24 4.35 21.76
C SER A 164 -17.96 2.89 22.13
N LYS A 165 -18.84 1.90 21.78
CA LYS A 165 -18.68 0.49 22.18
C LYS A 165 -17.35 -0.12 21.71
N ASN A 166 -16.83 0.34 20.58
CA ASN A 166 -15.53 -0.07 20.06
C ASN A 166 -14.35 0.32 20.98
N MET A 167 -14.50 1.39 21.78
CA MET A 167 -13.49 1.77 22.78
C MET A 167 -13.49 0.80 23.96
N PHE A 168 -14.63 0.21 24.33
CA PHE A 168 -14.69 -0.85 25.33
C PHE A 168 -13.89 -2.08 24.88
N ALA A 169 -14.12 -2.54 23.64
CA ALA A 169 -13.36 -3.64 23.06
C ALA A 169 -11.86 -3.34 22.98
N LEU A 170 -11.49 -2.09 22.60
CA LEU A 170 -10.10 -1.65 22.60
C LEU A 170 -9.49 -1.71 24.02
N GLY A 171 -10.21 -1.28 25.04
CA GLY A 171 -9.77 -1.36 26.45
C GLY A 171 -9.41 -2.79 26.86
N ILE A 172 -10.25 -3.78 26.52
CA ILE A 172 -9.95 -5.19 26.78
C ILE A 172 -8.66 -5.64 26.10
N VAL A 173 -8.45 -5.26 24.82
CA VAL A 173 -7.24 -5.62 24.07
C VAL A 173 -5.99 -4.92 24.63
N MET A 174 -6.12 -3.64 25.03
CA MET A 174 -5.02 -2.90 25.66
C MET A 174 -4.56 -3.56 26.96
N TYR A 175 -5.50 -4.06 27.78
CA TYR A 175 -5.18 -4.83 28.97
C TYR A 175 -4.48 -6.15 28.62
N LEU A 176 -5.02 -6.92 27.66
CA LEU A 176 -4.47 -8.22 27.25
C LEU A 176 -3.00 -8.12 26.84
N PHE A 177 -2.61 -7.00 26.18
CA PHE A 177 -1.24 -6.77 25.71
C PHE A 177 -0.43 -5.80 26.57
N ASN A 178 -0.87 -5.48 27.77
CA ASN A 178 -0.18 -4.59 28.72
C ASN A 178 0.19 -3.23 28.08
N ARG A 179 -0.76 -2.62 27.34
CA ARG A 179 -0.56 -1.35 26.67
C ARG A 179 -1.04 -0.18 27.53
N GLU A 180 -0.26 0.93 27.52
CA GLU A 180 -0.67 2.17 28.14
C GLU A 180 -1.74 2.90 27.33
N LEU A 181 -2.70 3.56 28.01
CA LEU A 181 -3.83 4.23 27.38
C LEU A 181 -3.53 5.67 26.92
N ASP A 182 -2.41 6.27 27.36
CA ASP A 182 -2.06 7.67 27.12
C ASP A 182 -2.05 8.07 25.64
N THR A 183 -1.59 7.19 24.76
CA THR A 183 -1.57 7.42 23.30
C THR A 183 -2.99 7.60 22.77
N VAL A 184 -3.93 6.78 23.25
CA VAL A 184 -5.34 6.83 22.86
C VAL A 184 -6.00 8.10 23.42
N TYR A 185 -5.68 8.48 24.65
CA TYR A 185 -6.20 9.72 25.24
C TYR A 185 -5.76 10.95 24.44
N LYS A 186 -4.48 11.05 24.07
CA LYS A 186 -3.95 12.14 23.22
C LYS A 186 -4.65 12.20 21.86
N TYR A 187 -4.95 11.05 21.27
CA TYR A 187 -5.72 10.99 20.04
C TYR A 187 -7.12 11.61 20.23
N PHE A 188 -7.85 11.27 21.30
CA PHE A 188 -9.18 11.84 21.56
C PHE A 188 -9.12 13.36 21.70
N GLU A 189 -8.15 13.88 22.46
CA GLU A 189 -7.95 15.32 22.66
C GLU A 189 -7.66 16.06 21.35
N THR A 190 -6.89 15.44 20.46
CA THR A 190 -6.53 16.02 19.16
C THR A 190 -7.70 15.94 18.17
N LYS A 191 -8.30 14.75 18.03
CA LYS A 191 -9.33 14.47 17.03
C LYS A 191 -10.66 15.12 17.32
N PHE A 192 -11.03 15.16 18.60
CA PHE A 192 -12.31 15.68 19.06
C PHE A 192 -12.18 17.04 19.77
N LYS A 193 -11.12 17.79 19.45
CA LYS A 193 -10.89 19.13 20.04
C LYS A 193 -12.14 19.98 20.00
N GLY A 194 -12.56 20.52 21.15
CA GLY A 194 -13.78 21.31 21.33
C GLY A 194 -15.08 20.50 21.48
N LYS A 195 -15.00 19.16 21.59
CA LYS A 195 -16.13 18.25 21.86
C LYS A 195 -15.88 17.49 23.17
N ASP A 196 -15.80 18.21 24.28
CA ASP A 196 -15.37 17.67 25.58
C ASP A 196 -16.21 16.49 26.06
N GLN A 197 -17.51 16.50 25.79
CA GLN A 197 -18.39 15.38 26.12
C GLN A 197 -18.01 14.09 25.37
N VAL A 198 -17.64 14.20 24.07
CA VAL A 198 -17.20 13.06 23.26
C VAL A 198 -15.86 12.53 23.75
N ILE A 199 -14.92 13.43 24.09
CA ILE A 199 -13.64 13.04 24.66
C ILE A 199 -13.82 12.27 25.96
N LYS A 200 -14.60 12.83 26.90
CA LYS A 200 -14.88 12.19 28.20
C LYS A 200 -15.57 10.84 28.02
N ALA A 201 -16.61 10.76 27.15
CA ALA A 201 -17.32 9.53 26.90
C ALA A 201 -16.41 8.40 26.37
N ASN A 202 -15.58 8.69 25.36
CA ASN A 202 -14.66 7.70 24.81
C ASN A 202 -13.59 7.26 25.84
N ARG A 203 -13.05 8.18 26.64
CA ARG A 203 -12.12 7.84 27.73
C ARG A 203 -12.78 6.93 28.77
N THR A 204 -13.97 7.30 29.26
CA THR A 204 -14.70 6.51 30.26
C THR A 204 -14.99 5.09 29.77
N VAL A 205 -15.37 4.93 28.49
CA VAL A 205 -15.67 3.61 27.92
C VAL A 205 -14.38 2.80 27.72
N LEU A 206 -13.29 3.41 27.27
CA LEU A 206 -11.98 2.76 27.13
C LEU A 206 -11.48 2.23 28.50
N ASP A 207 -11.53 3.10 29.54
CA ASP A 207 -11.14 2.75 30.90
C ASP A 207 -12.03 1.63 31.46
N ALA A 208 -13.34 1.70 31.21
CA ALA A 208 -14.29 0.65 31.61
C ALA A 208 -13.94 -0.72 31.00
N GLY A 209 -13.58 -0.76 29.71
CA GLY A 209 -13.16 -2.00 29.06
C GLY A 209 -11.84 -2.56 29.60
N TYR A 210 -10.86 -1.68 29.88
CA TYR A 210 -9.58 -2.05 30.48
C TYR A 210 -9.77 -2.64 31.89
N HIS A 211 -10.51 -1.94 32.75
CA HIS A 211 -10.78 -2.38 34.13
C HIS A 211 -11.72 -3.59 34.20
N TYR A 212 -12.63 -3.74 33.23
CA TYR A 212 -13.47 -4.94 33.13
C TYR A 212 -12.59 -6.19 32.94
N ALA A 213 -11.61 -6.12 32.03
CA ALA A 213 -10.69 -7.23 31.78
C ALA A 213 -9.84 -7.58 33.01
N ASP A 214 -9.40 -6.58 33.76
CA ASP A 214 -8.61 -6.73 34.99
C ASP A 214 -9.47 -7.31 36.13
N THR A 215 -10.64 -6.70 36.39
CA THR A 215 -11.49 -7.01 37.54
C THR A 215 -12.12 -8.41 37.43
N TRP A 216 -12.53 -8.80 36.23
CA TRP A 216 -13.15 -10.09 35.97
C TRP A 216 -12.15 -11.20 35.63
N GLU A 217 -10.85 -10.89 35.67
CA GLU A 217 -9.78 -11.87 35.35
C GLU A 217 -10.05 -12.61 34.04
N LEU A 218 -10.44 -11.86 32.99
CA LEU A 218 -10.89 -12.44 31.72
C LEU A 218 -9.87 -13.36 31.05
N PHE A 219 -8.61 -13.19 31.40
CA PHE A 219 -7.50 -13.90 30.80
C PHE A 219 -6.60 -14.57 31.84
N THR A 220 -6.27 -15.85 31.64
CA THR A 220 -5.30 -16.58 32.45
C THR A 220 -3.91 -15.97 32.33
N ASN A 221 -3.56 -15.50 31.14
CA ASN A 221 -2.29 -14.84 30.83
C ASN A 221 -2.56 -13.49 30.15
N THR A 222 -1.71 -12.52 30.42
CA THR A 222 -1.54 -11.33 29.59
C THR A 222 -0.24 -11.45 28.80
N TYR A 223 -0.11 -10.70 27.72
CA TYR A 223 1.01 -10.85 26.80
C TYR A 223 1.84 -9.57 26.72
N ARG A 224 3.13 -9.74 26.45
CA ARG A 224 4.04 -8.65 26.19
C ARG A 224 4.86 -8.95 24.94
N VAL A 225 4.95 -7.99 24.05
CA VAL A 225 5.89 -8.00 22.92
C VAL A 225 6.90 -6.89 23.18
N GLU A 226 8.18 -7.25 23.26
CA GLU A 226 9.26 -6.32 23.51
C GLU A 226 9.43 -5.36 22.32
N ALA A 227 10.09 -4.22 22.55
CA ALA A 227 10.39 -3.27 21.48
C ALA A 227 11.31 -3.89 20.42
N ALA A 228 11.11 -3.52 19.17
CA ALA A 228 11.98 -3.91 18.08
C ALA A 228 13.30 -3.13 18.12
N ASP A 229 14.37 -3.75 17.62
CA ASP A 229 15.67 -3.09 17.48
C ASP A 229 15.65 -2.17 16.24
N LEU A 230 15.04 -1.00 16.40
CA LEU A 230 14.92 -0.02 15.34
C LEU A 230 16.08 0.99 15.39
N ASP A 231 16.57 1.36 14.24
CA ASP A 231 17.57 2.44 14.09
C ASP A 231 17.13 3.73 14.80
N LYS A 232 18.07 4.50 15.34
CA LYS A 232 17.74 5.81 15.93
C LYS A 232 17.14 6.76 14.88
N GLY A 233 16.01 7.38 15.21
CA GLY A 233 15.33 8.30 14.30
C GLY A 233 13.99 8.81 14.83
N LYS A 234 13.31 9.56 13.96
CA LYS A 234 11.91 9.93 14.18
C LYS A 234 11.04 8.98 13.36
N TYR A 235 10.08 8.38 14.02
CA TYR A 235 9.20 7.39 13.42
C TYR A 235 7.75 7.87 13.39
N ARG A 236 7.01 7.35 12.46
CA ARG A 236 5.57 7.54 12.33
C ARG A 236 4.91 6.26 11.81
N ASN A 237 3.70 5.99 12.25
CA ASN A 237 2.77 5.10 11.56
C ASN A 237 2.29 5.80 10.29
N ILE A 238 2.50 5.21 9.11
CA ILE A 238 2.18 5.83 7.82
C ILE A 238 1.52 4.82 6.88
N THR A 239 0.45 5.26 6.19
CA THR A 239 -0.13 4.45 5.10
C THR A 239 0.62 4.70 3.79
N GLY A 240 0.57 3.74 2.87
CA GLY A 240 1.30 3.86 1.61
C GLY A 240 0.86 5.06 0.75
N ASN A 241 -0.43 5.40 0.75
CA ASN A 241 -0.92 6.59 0.05
C ASN A 241 -0.34 7.89 0.64
N ILE A 242 -0.27 7.98 1.97
CA ILE A 242 0.35 9.14 2.64
C ILE A 242 1.85 9.15 2.40
N ALA A 243 2.51 7.99 2.46
CA ALA A 243 3.93 7.85 2.18
C ALA A 243 4.28 8.31 0.75
N ALA A 244 3.50 7.89 -0.25
CA ALA A 244 3.65 8.34 -1.63
C ALA A 244 3.49 9.86 -1.76
N ALA A 245 2.46 10.45 -1.14
CA ALA A 245 2.27 11.90 -1.12
C ALA A 245 3.48 12.64 -0.53
N TRP A 246 4.05 12.13 0.55
CA TRP A 246 5.23 12.71 1.19
C TRP A 246 6.49 12.54 0.35
N GLY A 247 6.65 11.41 -0.34
CA GLY A 247 7.75 11.18 -1.30
C GLY A 247 7.72 12.19 -2.45
N LEU A 248 6.53 12.48 -3.00
CA LEU A 248 6.35 13.49 -4.02
C LEU A 248 6.69 14.90 -3.50
N MET A 249 6.26 15.27 -2.29
CA MET A 249 6.60 16.58 -1.71
C MET A 249 8.11 16.71 -1.49
N ALA A 250 8.77 15.65 -1.02
CA ALA A 250 10.22 15.63 -0.86
C ALA A 250 10.94 15.79 -2.21
N ALA A 251 10.46 15.15 -3.27
CA ALA A 251 11.01 15.28 -4.63
C ALA A 251 10.81 16.71 -5.20
N SER A 252 9.64 17.31 -4.94
CA SER A 252 9.36 18.70 -5.30
C SER A 252 10.36 19.66 -4.66
N GLU A 253 10.61 19.52 -3.37
CA GLU A 253 11.59 20.33 -2.63
C GLU A 253 13.01 20.14 -3.17
N LYS A 254 13.43 18.88 -3.38
CA LYS A 254 14.77 18.55 -3.89
C LYS A 254 15.04 19.06 -5.30
N SER A 255 14.03 19.04 -6.17
CA SER A 255 14.14 19.52 -7.55
C SER A 255 13.95 21.04 -7.68
N GLY A 256 13.45 21.71 -6.65
CA GLY A 256 13.03 23.11 -6.70
C GLY A 256 11.87 23.37 -7.67
N ARG A 257 11.08 22.34 -8.03
CA ARG A 257 9.92 22.46 -8.93
C ARG A 257 8.61 22.41 -8.17
N PRO A 258 7.65 23.30 -8.47
CA PRO A 258 6.31 23.24 -7.86
C PRO A 258 5.65 21.88 -8.12
N LEU A 259 5.04 21.29 -7.11
CA LEU A 259 4.25 20.07 -7.27
C LEU A 259 2.85 20.40 -7.79
N PHE A 260 2.46 19.81 -8.91
CA PHE A 260 1.09 19.86 -9.42
C PHE A 260 0.50 18.45 -9.49
N LEU A 261 -0.61 18.24 -8.81
CA LEU A 261 -1.42 17.02 -8.91
C LEU A 261 -2.72 17.33 -9.65
N GLY A 262 -2.93 16.75 -10.82
CA GLY A 262 -4.22 16.71 -11.51
C GLY A 262 -4.82 15.31 -11.42
N SER A 263 -5.92 15.14 -10.67
CA SER A 263 -6.48 13.82 -10.39
C SER A 263 -7.99 13.82 -10.27
N TYR A 264 -8.60 12.66 -10.50
CA TYR A 264 -9.99 12.37 -10.20
C TYR A 264 -10.08 11.36 -9.06
N PRO A 265 -10.97 11.54 -8.08
CA PRO A 265 -11.08 10.64 -6.95
C PRO A 265 -11.49 9.22 -7.36
N ILE A 266 -10.71 8.24 -6.95
CA ILE A 266 -11.01 6.81 -7.17
C ILE A 266 -10.44 5.96 -6.04
N THR A 267 -11.20 4.98 -5.56
CA THR A 267 -10.71 3.99 -4.60
C THR A 267 -9.69 3.06 -5.27
N PRO A 268 -8.51 2.81 -4.63
CA PRO A 268 -8.05 3.26 -3.33
C PRO A 268 -7.10 4.49 -3.35
N ALA A 269 -6.94 5.19 -4.47
CA ALA A 269 -5.92 6.23 -4.67
C ALA A 269 -6.29 7.62 -4.09
N THR A 270 -7.54 7.84 -3.68
CA THR A 270 -8.06 9.17 -3.29
C THR A 270 -7.28 9.82 -2.15
N ASP A 271 -6.73 9.03 -1.22
CA ASP A 271 -6.05 9.56 -0.04
C ASP A 271 -4.77 10.32 -0.39
N ILE A 272 -4.13 10.04 -1.54
CA ILE A 272 -2.98 10.82 -2.03
C ILE A 272 -3.41 12.26 -2.32
N LEU A 273 -4.54 12.44 -3.04
CA LEU A 273 -5.11 13.75 -3.33
C LEU A 273 -5.52 14.46 -2.02
N ALA A 274 -6.21 13.75 -1.12
CA ALA A 274 -6.64 14.30 0.17
C ALA A 274 -5.45 14.75 1.03
N GLU A 275 -4.35 13.99 1.05
CA GLU A 275 -3.15 14.36 1.78
C GLU A 275 -2.49 15.61 1.20
N LEU A 276 -2.24 15.64 -0.11
CA LEU A 276 -1.55 16.75 -0.78
C LEU A 276 -2.32 18.08 -0.66
N THR A 277 -3.65 18.06 -0.59
CA THR A 277 -4.46 19.28 -0.40
C THR A 277 -4.19 20.02 0.92
N LYS A 278 -3.58 19.36 1.91
CA LYS A 278 -3.26 19.94 3.21
C LYS A 278 -2.03 20.87 3.17
N TYR A 279 -1.17 20.74 2.14
CA TYR A 279 0.17 21.34 2.11
C TYR A 279 0.32 22.47 1.07
N LYS A 280 -0.69 23.31 0.94
CA LYS A 280 -0.67 24.47 0.02
C LYS A 280 0.50 25.43 0.26
N ASN A 281 0.98 25.52 1.49
CA ASN A 281 2.13 26.33 1.91
C ASN A 281 3.49 25.77 1.43
N LEU A 282 3.54 24.51 0.96
CA LEU A 282 4.75 23.87 0.43
C LEU A 282 4.79 23.88 -1.11
N ASN A 283 4.17 24.88 -1.74
CA ASN A 283 4.11 25.01 -3.20
C ASN A 283 3.44 23.80 -3.90
N VAL A 284 2.47 23.19 -3.22
CA VAL A 284 1.66 22.09 -3.72
C VAL A 284 0.35 22.63 -4.30
N LYS A 285 0.06 22.30 -5.56
CA LYS A 285 -1.18 22.61 -6.26
C LYS A 285 -1.92 21.32 -6.57
N ALA A 286 -2.95 21.00 -5.81
CA ALA A 286 -3.81 19.85 -6.05
C ALA A 286 -5.10 20.30 -6.75
N TYR A 287 -5.37 19.70 -7.90
CA TYR A 287 -6.55 19.97 -8.73
C TYR A 287 -7.39 18.69 -8.86
N GLN A 288 -8.62 18.74 -8.41
CA GLN A 288 -9.60 17.69 -8.65
C GLN A 288 -10.32 17.97 -9.96
N ALA A 289 -10.10 17.09 -10.94
CA ALA A 289 -10.73 17.17 -12.25
C ALA A 289 -12.12 16.50 -12.25
N GLU A 290 -12.87 16.70 -13.35
CA GLU A 290 -14.17 16.08 -13.57
C GLU A 290 -14.09 14.60 -13.96
N ASP A 291 -12.96 14.16 -14.54
CA ASP A 291 -12.66 12.77 -14.90
C ASP A 291 -11.15 12.51 -14.97
N GLU A 292 -10.78 11.27 -15.26
CA GLU A 292 -9.39 10.83 -15.35
C GLU A 292 -8.63 11.44 -16.53
N ILE A 293 -9.30 11.70 -17.64
CA ILE A 293 -8.70 12.33 -18.84
C ILE A 293 -8.33 13.78 -18.54
N ALA A 294 -9.26 14.56 -17.99
CA ALA A 294 -9.01 15.93 -17.57
C ALA A 294 -7.89 15.99 -16.51
N GLY A 295 -7.85 15.02 -15.59
CA GLY A 295 -6.81 14.91 -14.57
C GLY A 295 -5.41 14.80 -15.16
N ILE A 296 -5.16 13.84 -16.02
CA ILE A 296 -3.84 13.66 -16.64
C ILE A 296 -3.49 14.81 -17.61
N MET A 297 -4.45 15.30 -18.39
CA MET A 297 -4.20 16.39 -19.34
C MET A 297 -3.83 17.70 -18.64
N SER A 298 -4.45 18.01 -17.50
CA SER A 298 -4.04 19.16 -16.67
C SER A 298 -2.61 18.99 -16.12
N SER A 299 -2.21 17.78 -15.76
CA SER A 299 -0.86 17.46 -15.31
C SER A 299 0.18 17.59 -16.44
N ILE A 300 -0.14 17.14 -17.67
CA ILE A 300 0.73 17.34 -18.83
C ILE A 300 0.92 18.84 -19.11
N GLY A 301 -0.16 19.65 -19.03
CA GLY A 301 -0.06 21.09 -19.15
C GLY A 301 0.81 21.73 -18.06
N ALA A 302 0.71 21.27 -16.83
CA ALA A 302 1.55 21.72 -15.72
C ALA A 302 3.04 21.32 -15.93
N ALA A 303 3.31 20.09 -16.42
CA ALA A 303 4.66 19.67 -16.80
C ALA A 303 5.27 20.57 -17.86
N TYR A 304 4.49 20.95 -18.88
CA TYR A 304 4.95 21.88 -19.91
C TYR A 304 5.37 23.23 -19.30
N THR A 305 4.70 23.69 -18.25
CA THR A 305 5.02 24.96 -17.57
C THR A 305 6.12 24.83 -16.50
N GLY A 306 6.76 23.69 -16.35
CA GLY A 306 7.90 23.51 -15.45
C GLY A 306 7.53 23.01 -14.05
N CYS A 307 6.33 22.49 -13.84
CA CYS A 307 5.95 21.84 -12.60
C CYS A 307 6.40 20.36 -12.59
N MET A 308 6.73 19.85 -11.41
CA MET A 308 6.72 18.41 -11.18
C MET A 308 5.27 17.92 -11.20
N ALA A 309 4.87 17.30 -12.29
CA ALA A 309 3.48 16.95 -12.55
C ALA A 309 3.18 15.51 -12.17
N VAL A 310 2.03 15.32 -11.54
CA VAL A 310 1.57 14.02 -11.04
C VAL A 310 0.09 13.82 -11.34
N THR A 311 -0.29 12.58 -11.62
CA THR A 311 -1.70 12.13 -11.61
C THR A 311 -1.81 10.83 -10.85
N THR A 312 -2.91 10.61 -10.14
CA THR A 312 -3.16 9.39 -9.39
C THR A 312 -4.41 8.70 -9.88
N THR A 313 -4.44 7.37 -9.85
CA THR A 313 -5.55 6.58 -10.35
C THR A 313 -5.53 5.14 -9.82
N SER A 314 -6.39 4.32 -10.37
CA SER A 314 -6.46 2.86 -10.29
C SER A 314 -6.72 2.30 -11.70
N GLY A 315 -6.65 0.99 -11.89
CA GLY A 315 -6.74 0.34 -13.20
C GLY A 315 -7.76 0.89 -14.20
N PRO A 316 -9.04 1.10 -13.82
CA PRO A 316 -10.03 1.69 -14.74
C PRO A 316 -9.64 3.07 -15.26
N GLY A 317 -9.09 3.92 -14.37
CA GLY A 317 -8.66 5.25 -14.75
C GLY A 317 -7.33 5.23 -15.52
N LEU A 318 -6.44 4.26 -15.29
CA LEU A 318 -5.25 4.06 -16.11
C LEU A 318 -5.64 3.76 -17.57
N SER A 319 -6.69 2.97 -17.78
CA SER A 319 -7.26 2.71 -19.11
C SER A 319 -7.73 3.98 -19.81
N LEU A 320 -8.43 4.88 -19.09
CA LEU A 320 -8.91 6.16 -19.63
C LEU A 320 -7.76 7.13 -19.94
N LYS A 321 -6.63 7.01 -19.26
CA LYS A 321 -5.45 7.86 -19.46
C LYS A 321 -4.53 7.41 -20.60
N SER A 322 -4.85 6.31 -21.28
CA SER A 322 -3.97 5.62 -22.24
C SER A 322 -3.46 6.56 -23.36
N GLU A 323 -4.34 7.32 -24.04
CA GLU A 323 -3.94 8.25 -25.09
C GLU A 323 -3.07 9.39 -24.54
N ALA A 324 -3.45 9.97 -23.40
CA ALA A 324 -2.70 11.05 -22.78
C ALA A 324 -1.28 10.61 -22.33
N MET A 325 -1.10 9.34 -21.92
CA MET A 325 0.22 8.78 -21.68
C MET A 325 1.07 8.74 -22.94
N GLY A 326 0.47 8.37 -24.09
CA GLY A 326 1.10 8.45 -25.40
C GLY A 326 1.51 9.89 -25.76
N LEU A 327 0.65 10.86 -25.49
CA LEU A 327 0.98 12.28 -25.68
C LEU A 327 2.18 12.71 -24.80
N ALA A 328 2.24 12.26 -23.54
CA ALA A 328 3.36 12.57 -22.65
C ALA A 328 4.68 11.98 -23.15
N VAL A 329 4.67 10.75 -23.71
CA VAL A 329 5.82 10.13 -24.38
C VAL A 329 6.22 10.95 -25.61
N MET A 330 5.27 11.35 -26.46
CA MET A 330 5.55 12.11 -27.68
C MET A 330 6.09 13.51 -27.40
N THR A 331 5.62 14.16 -26.35
CA THR A 331 6.07 15.51 -25.96
C THR A 331 7.33 15.46 -25.09
N GLU A 332 7.74 14.29 -24.65
CA GLU A 332 8.87 14.06 -23.75
C GLU A 332 8.82 15.00 -22.53
N LEU A 333 7.69 14.99 -21.83
CA LEU A 333 7.45 15.77 -20.61
C LEU A 333 7.52 14.87 -19.38
N PRO A 334 8.08 15.37 -18.27
CA PRO A 334 8.11 14.62 -17.02
C PRO A 334 6.70 14.50 -16.44
N LEU A 335 6.28 13.28 -16.14
CA LEU A 335 4.97 13.02 -15.55
C LEU A 335 5.04 11.77 -14.67
N VAL A 336 4.58 11.88 -13.43
CA VAL A 336 4.40 10.71 -12.55
C VAL A 336 2.94 10.28 -12.58
N ILE A 337 2.71 9.00 -12.84
CA ILE A 337 1.38 8.39 -12.83
C ILE A 337 1.40 7.33 -11.72
N ILE A 338 0.67 7.56 -10.63
CA ILE A 338 0.55 6.57 -9.56
C ILE A 338 -0.72 5.76 -9.79
N ASP A 339 -0.55 4.48 -10.05
CA ASP A 339 -1.63 3.51 -10.17
C ASP A 339 -1.68 2.65 -8.90
N VAL A 340 -2.71 2.89 -8.08
CA VAL A 340 -3.00 2.07 -6.90
C VAL A 340 -3.95 0.97 -7.35
N GLN A 341 -3.39 -0.19 -7.71
CA GLN A 341 -4.09 -1.30 -8.33
C GLN A 341 -5.17 -1.90 -7.43
N ARG A 342 -6.23 -2.40 -8.03
CA ARG A 342 -7.33 -3.12 -7.38
C ARG A 342 -7.81 -4.27 -8.24
N GLY A 343 -8.64 -5.16 -7.69
CA GLY A 343 -9.22 -6.26 -8.45
C GLY A 343 -10.02 -5.78 -9.65
N GLY A 344 -9.62 -6.23 -10.85
CA GLY A 344 -10.27 -5.94 -12.13
C GLY A 344 -11.14 -7.11 -12.62
N PRO A 345 -11.64 -7.07 -13.88
CA PRO A 345 -11.66 -5.94 -14.82
C PRO A 345 -12.78 -4.92 -14.56
N SER A 346 -12.75 -3.78 -15.26
CA SER A 346 -13.69 -2.65 -15.13
C SER A 346 -13.73 -2.12 -13.68
N THR A 347 -14.90 -1.90 -13.10
CA THR A 347 -15.05 -1.50 -11.71
C THR A 347 -14.52 -2.57 -10.75
N GLY A 348 -14.66 -3.85 -11.11
CA GLY A 348 -14.10 -5.00 -10.42
C GLY A 348 -14.42 -5.07 -8.94
N LEU A 349 -13.37 -5.19 -8.14
CA LEU A 349 -13.42 -5.24 -6.68
C LEU A 349 -12.69 -4.03 -6.09
N PRO A 350 -13.35 -2.86 -5.91
CA PRO A 350 -12.68 -1.60 -5.59
C PRO A 350 -11.88 -1.59 -4.29
N THR A 351 -12.26 -2.44 -3.33
CA THR A 351 -11.63 -2.53 -2.00
C THR A 351 -10.69 -3.71 -1.85
N LYS A 352 -10.49 -4.50 -2.90
CA LYS A 352 -9.66 -5.71 -2.88
C LYS A 352 -8.40 -5.51 -3.72
N MET A 353 -7.29 -6.05 -3.23
CA MET A 353 -5.99 -5.92 -3.88
C MET A 353 -5.80 -6.93 -4.99
N GLU A 354 -5.18 -6.50 -6.07
CA GLU A 354 -4.59 -7.33 -7.13
C GLU A 354 -3.43 -6.59 -7.79
N GLN A 355 -2.57 -7.31 -8.49
CA GLN A 355 -1.52 -6.77 -9.37
C GLN A 355 -2.00 -6.86 -10.83
N SER A 356 -3.19 -6.30 -11.11
CA SER A 356 -3.94 -6.56 -12.34
C SER A 356 -3.47 -5.75 -13.54
N ASP A 357 -2.72 -4.66 -13.33
CA ASP A 357 -2.54 -3.61 -14.32
C ASP A 357 -1.13 -3.58 -14.96
N LEU A 358 -0.25 -4.55 -14.65
CA LEU A 358 1.13 -4.56 -15.12
C LEU A 358 1.26 -4.53 -16.66
N LEU A 359 0.59 -5.43 -17.38
CA LEU A 359 0.70 -5.45 -18.85
C LEU A 359 0.04 -4.22 -19.48
N GLN A 360 -0.97 -3.65 -18.85
CA GLN A 360 -1.55 -2.37 -19.26
C GLN A 360 -0.55 -1.22 -19.04
N ALA A 361 0.14 -1.19 -17.90
CA ALA A 361 1.19 -0.21 -17.63
C ALA A 361 2.35 -0.32 -18.64
N LEU A 362 2.74 -1.53 -19.02
CA LEU A 362 3.81 -1.78 -19.97
C LEU A 362 3.40 -1.44 -21.42
N TYR A 363 2.21 -1.90 -21.87
CA TYR A 363 1.85 -1.92 -23.29
C TYR A 363 0.46 -1.31 -23.60
N GLY A 364 -0.27 -0.84 -22.62
CA GLY A 364 -1.66 -0.36 -22.78
C GLY A 364 -1.80 1.01 -23.47
N ARG A 365 -1.04 1.28 -24.52
CA ARG A 365 -1.09 2.51 -25.32
C ARG A 365 -1.09 2.17 -26.81
N ASN A 366 -1.56 3.10 -27.63
CA ASN A 366 -1.43 2.96 -29.08
C ASN A 366 -0.01 3.27 -29.54
N GLY A 367 0.49 2.55 -30.53
CA GLY A 367 1.85 2.67 -31.09
C GLY A 367 2.94 2.20 -30.12
N ASP A 368 4.19 2.35 -30.53
CA ASP A 368 5.37 2.05 -29.73
C ASP A 368 5.68 3.24 -28.82
N ALA A 369 5.08 3.24 -27.62
CA ALA A 369 5.15 4.34 -26.66
C ALA A 369 5.75 3.87 -25.32
N PRO A 370 7.06 3.59 -25.26
CA PRO A 370 7.73 3.10 -24.07
C PRO A 370 7.79 4.18 -22.99
N LEU A 371 7.66 3.75 -21.74
CA LEU A 371 7.80 4.59 -20.56
C LEU A 371 8.35 3.76 -19.40
N VAL A 372 8.77 4.43 -18.33
CA VAL A 372 9.32 3.73 -17.17
C VAL A 372 8.20 3.22 -16.26
N VAL A 373 8.35 1.96 -15.78
CA VAL A 373 7.41 1.34 -14.82
C VAL A 373 8.21 0.85 -13.62
N ILE A 374 7.84 1.32 -12.44
CA ILE A 374 8.40 0.89 -11.15
C ILE A 374 7.27 0.48 -10.21
N ALA A 375 7.57 -0.36 -9.21
CA ALA A 375 6.57 -0.89 -8.29
C ALA A 375 7.01 -0.71 -6.82
N ALA A 376 6.07 -0.31 -5.96
CA ALA A 376 6.30 -0.22 -4.52
C ALA A 376 6.19 -1.60 -3.87
N ARG A 377 7.10 -1.89 -2.90
CA ARG A 377 7.17 -3.18 -2.21
C ARG A 377 6.49 -3.21 -0.84
N SER A 378 6.28 -2.03 -0.23
CA SER A 378 5.69 -1.90 1.10
C SER A 378 5.00 -0.54 1.26
N SER A 379 4.17 -0.40 2.31
CA SER A 379 3.48 0.86 2.57
C SER A 379 4.45 2.01 2.85
N ALA A 380 5.43 1.81 3.73
CA ALA A 380 6.49 2.78 3.98
C ALA A 380 7.38 2.99 2.74
N GLY A 381 7.62 1.93 1.97
CA GLY A 381 8.37 1.96 0.70
C GLY A 381 7.75 2.84 -0.37
N CYS A 382 6.43 3.07 -0.33
CA CYS A 382 5.76 4.00 -1.25
C CYS A 382 6.36 5.41 -1.25
N PHE A 383 6.95 5.86 -0.12
CA PHE A 383 7.68 7.13 -0.06
C PHE A 383 8.86 7.15 -1.03
N TYR A 384 9.72 6.14 -0.94
CA TYR A 384 10.94 6.08 -1.74
C TYR A 384 10.64 5.80 -3.21
N THR A 385 9.63 4.96 -3.50
CA THR A 385 9.21 4.67 -4.87
C THR A 385 8.59 5.90 -5.54
N ALA A 386 7.78 6.70 -4.85
CA ALA A 386 7.23 7.94 -5.38
C ALA A 386 8.29 9.01 -5.59
N TYR A 387 9.26 9.11 -4.68
CA TYR A 387 10.43 9.97 -4.83
C TYR A 387 11.24 9.60 -6.06
N GLU A 388 11.54 8.32 -6.24
CA GLU A 388 12.30 7.77 -7.36
C GLU A 388 11.57 7.93 -8.69
N ALA A 389 10.23 7.71 -8.72
CA ALA A 389 9.42 7.98 -9.90
C ALA A 389 9.54 9.44 -10.35
N ALA A 390 9.50 10.37 -9.40
CA ALA A 390 9.66 11.79 -9.69
C ALA A 390 11.08 12.14 -10.15
N ARG A 391 12.13 11.54 -9.54
CA ARG A 391 13.52 11.71 -9.96
C ARG A 391 13.70 11.27 -11.40
N ILE A 392 13.33 10.04 -11.71
CA ILE A 392 13.46 9.48 -13.07
C ILE A 392 12.66 10.31 -14.08
N ALA A 393 11.41 10.67 -13.76
CA ALA A 393 10.58 11.45 -14.67
C ALA A 393 11.25 12.78 -15.05
N MET A 394 11.73 13.53 -14.06
CA MET A 394 12.32 14.86 -14.28
C MET A 394 13.72 14.82 -14.88
N GLU A 395 14.56 13.86 -14.48
CA GLU A 395 15.93 13.78 -14.98
C GLU A 395 16.01 13.16 -16.37
N HIS A 396 15.10 12.25 -16.72
CA HIS A 396 15.07 11.62 -18.05
C HIS A 396 14.02 12.22 -18.99
N MET A 397 13.22 13.21 -18.55
CA MET A 397 12.18 13.86 -19.36
C MET A 397 11.22 12.83 -19.98
N THR A 398 10.60 12.01 -19.15
CA THR A 398 9.72 10.90 -19.56
C THR A 398 8.59 10.67 -18.57
N PRO A 399 7.43 10.18 -18.98
CA PRO A 399 6.45 9.69 -18.01
C PRO A 399 6.96 8.43 -17.28
N VAL A 400 6.59 8.31 -16.00
CA VAL A 400 6.87 7.15 -15.14
C VAL A 400 5.58 6.67 -14.49
N ILE A 401 5.27 5.38 -14.62
CA ILE A 401 4.18 4.75 -13.88
C ILE A 401 4.76 4.12 -12.61
N MET A 402 4.24 4.52 -11.47
CA MET A 402 4.44 3.86 -10.19
C MET A 402 3.25 2.95 -9.91
N LEU A 403 3.48 1.65 -9.84
CA LEU A 403 2.50 0.65 -9.43
C LEU A 403 2.54 0.48 -7.91
N SER A 404 1.39 0.63 -7.28
CA SER A 404 1.10 0.25 -5.90
C SER A 404 -0.14 -0.64 -5.94
N ASP A 405 -0.72 -0.99 -4.81
CA ASP A 405 -1.99 -1.69 -4.73
C ASP A 405 -2.80 -1.29 -3.49
N GLY A 406 -4.06 -1.75 -3.42
CA GLY A 406 -4.98 -1.36 -2.35
C GLY A 406 -4.52 -1.77 -0.96
N SER A 407 -3.72 -2.85 -0.81
CA SER A 407 -3.20 -3.25 0.50
C SER A 407 -2.03 -2.37 0.94
N LEU A 408 -1.13 -2.06 0.02
CA LEU A 408 -0.02 -1.13 0.28
C LEU A 408 -0.54 0.29 0.53
N GLY A 409 -1.46 0.77 -0.32
CA GLY A 409 -1.98 2.13 -0.24
C GLY A 409 -2.72 2.43 1.06
N ASN A 410 -3.54 1.50 1.54
CA ASN A 410 -4.35 1.63 2.74
C ASN A 410 -3.72 1.01 3.99
N GLY A 411 -2.86 0.00 3.84
CA GLY A 411 -2.08 -0.59 4.91
C GLY A 411 -1.07 0.40 5.48
N SER A 412 -0.67 0.20 6.71
CA SER A 412 0.32 1.07 7.37
C SER A 412 1.45 0.27 8.00
N GLU A 413 2.59 0.92 8.09
CA GLU A 413 3.85 0.40 8.64
C GLU A 413 4.56 1.46 9.47
N VAL A 414 5.57 1.03 10.22
CA VAL A 414 6.52 1.93 10.89
C VAL A 414 7.40 2.59 9.83
N PHE A 415 7.32 3.91 9.75
CA PHE A 415 8.11 4.71 8.81
C PHE A 415 9.11 5.59 9.54
N ARG A 416 10.41 5.35 9.30
CA ARG A 416 11.47 6.25 9.71
C ARG A 416 11.52 7.45 8.78
N ILE A 417 11.23 8.63 9.30
CA ILE A 417 11.22 9.87 8.51
C ILE A 417 12.66 10.18 8.08
N PRO A 418 12.99 10.16 6.78
CA PRO A 418 14.35 10.44 6.31
C PRO A 418 14.69 11.92 6.52
N LYS A 419 15.97 12.22 6.69
CA LYS A 419 16.44 13.60 6.59
C LYS A 419 16.50 13.99 5.12
N MET A 420 16.08 15.20 4.78
CA MET A 420 16.15 15.71 3.41
C MET A 420 17.57 15.64 2.82
N ALA A 421 18.61 15.78 3.66
CA ALA A 421 20.01 15.67 3.23
C ALA A 421 20.38 14.26 2.73
N ASP A 422 19.73 13.22 3.26
CA ASP A 422 20.03 11.83 2.94
C ASP A 422 19.37 11.36 1.62
N LEU A 423 18.40 12.14 1.11
CA LEU A 423 17.75 11.85 -0.16
C LEU A 423 18.61 12.28 -1.35
N PRO A 424 18.68 11.49 -2.44
CA PRO A 424 19.39 11.85 -3.66
C PRO A 424 18.99 13.23 -4.18
N SER A 425 19.90 13.92 -4.84
CA SER A 425 19.57 15.17 -5.55
C SER A 425 18.74 14.88 -6.79
N ILE A 426 17.88 15.81 -7.18
CA ILE A 426 17.10 15.76 -8.42
C ILE A 426 17.47 16.99 -9.25
N THR A 427 18.07 16.77 -10.43
CA THR A 427 18.57 17.83 -11.30
C THR A 427 17.93 17.75 -12.68
N PRO A 428 16.77 18.41 -12.89
CA PRO A 428 16.15 18.44 -14.21
C PRO A 428 17.04 19.15 -15.24
N PRO A 429 17.07 18.72 -16.51
CA PRO A 429 17.89 19.31 -17.57
C PRO A 429 17.27 20.60 -18.11
N LEU A 430 17.26 21.67 -17.34
CA LEU A 430 16.66 22.94 -17.73
C LEU A 430 17.45 23.61 -18.86
N ALA A 431 16.73 24.04 -19.91
CA ALA A 431 17.32 24.80 -21.01
C ALA A 431 17.74 26.21 -20.57
N LYS A 432 18.89 26.67 -21.06
CA LYS A 432 19.44 27.98 -20.72
C LYS A 432 18.79 29.10 -21.54
N ALA A 433 18.50 30.24 -20.89
CA ALA A 433 17.98 31.40 -21.57
C ALA A 433 18.95 31.88 -22.67
N ASN A 434 18.37 32.29 -23.82
CA ASN A 434 19.11 32.81 -24.97
C ASN A 434 20.20 31.85 -25.52
N ASP A 435 20.03 30.53 -25.36
CA ASP A 435 20.88 29.55 -26.02
C ASP A 435 20.69 29.66 -27.55
N PRO A 436 21.72 30.09 -28.34
CA PRO A 436 21.60 30.26 -29.77
C PRO A 436 21.42 28.93 -30.52
N ASP A 437 21.85 27.82 -29.92
CA ASP A 437 21.79 26.48 -30.50
C ASP A 437 20.61 25.67 -29.96
N TYR A 438 19.67 26.32 -29.23
CA TYR A 438 18.52 25.62 -28.67
C TYR A 438 17.64 25.01 -29.76
N MET A 439 17.37 23.72 -29.62
CA MET A 439 16.37 22.99 -30.40
C MET A 439 15.48 22.20 -29.46
N PRO A 440 14.14 22.21 -29.66
CA PRO A 440 13.18 21.61 -28.73
C PRO A 440 13.39 20.12 -28.44
N TYR A 441 13.98 19.38 -29.36
CA TYR A 441 14.27 17.95 -29.24
C TYR A 441 15.76 17.62 -29.41
N ARG A 442 16.66 18.61 -29.17
CA ARG A 442 18.08 18.33 -29.01
C ARG A 442 18.28 17.43 -27.80
N ARG A 443 18.88 16.27 -28.03
CA ARG A 443 19.11 15.27 -27.01
C ARG A 443 20.56 15.24 -26.57
N ASP A 444 20.81 15.00 -25.27
CA ASP A 444 22.16 14.67 -24.81
C ASP A 444 22.57 13.25 -25.25
N GLU A 445 23.89 13.05 -25.41
CA GLU A 445 24.44 11.77 -25.89
C GLU A 445 24.31 10.65 -24.85
N LYS A 446 24.29 10.98 -23.56
CA LYS A 446 24.30 9.99 -22.49
C LYS A 446 22.93 9.37 -22.27
N TRP A 447 21.90 10.20 -22.12
CA TRP A 447 20.55 9.77 -21.70
C TRP A 447 19.49 9.87 -22.80
N LEU A 448 19.83 10.48 -23.94
CA LEU A 448 18.92 10.82 -25.03
C LEU A 448 17.72 11.67 -24.58
N ARG A 449 17.87 12.42 -23.51
CA ARG A 449 16.84 13.34 -22.99
C ARG A 449 16.97 14.72 -23.65
N ARG A 450 15.85 15.36 -23.90
CA ARG A 450 15.83 16.76 -24.34
C ARG A 450 15.96 17.71 -23.15
N GLU A 451 16.38 18.93 -23.41
CA GLU A 451 16.35 19.99 -22.41
C GLU A 451 14.91 20.45 -22.14
N TRP A 452 14.62 20.74 -20.87
CA TRP A 452 13.33 21.23 -20.43
C TRP A 452 13.26 22.76 -20.54
N ALA A 453 12.68 23.26 -21.64
CA ALA A 453 12.45 24.69 -21.83
C ALA A 453 11.11 25.08 -21.17
N ILE A 454 11.18 26.04 -20.25
CA ILE A 454 10.02 26.57 -19.56
C ILE A 454 9.44 27.74 -20.37
N PRO A 455 8.13 27.77 -20.69
CA PRO A 455 7.50 28.88 -21.36
C PRO A 455 7.77 30.22 -20.65
N GLY A 456 8.12 31.24 -21.44
CA GLY A 456 8.52 32.55 -20.94
C GLY A 456 10.03 32.73 -20.76
N THR A 457 10.82 31.66 -20.86
CA THR A 457 12.30 31.77 -20.86
C THR A 457 12.76 32.50 -22.16
N PRO A 458 13.55 33.57 -22.07
CA PRO A 458 14.01 34.32 -23.24
C PRO A 458 14.77 33.44 -24.23
N GLY A 459 14.46 33.61 -25.53
CA GLY A 459 15.11 32.89 -26.63
C GLY A 459 14.65 31.42 -26.82
N LEU A 460 13.78 30.88 -25.98
CA LEU A 460 13.36 29.48 -26.02
C LEU A 460 11.93 29.26 -26.53
N ARG A 461 11.48 30.14 -27.46
CA ARG A 461 10.14 29.99 -28.04
C ARG A 461 10.05 28.70 -28.84
N HIS A 462 9.13 27.82 -28.46
CA HIS A 462 8.92 26.51 -29.09
C HIS A 462 7.47 26.06 -28.91
N ARG A 463 7.12 25.01 -29.59
CA ARG A 463 5.89 24.24 -29.35
C ARG A 463 6.21 22.75 -29.20
N VAL A 464 5.35 22.06 -28.48
CA VAL A 464 5.33 20.59 -28.39
C VAL A 464 3.94 20.09 -28.77
N GLY A 465 3.82 18.86 -29.24
CA GLY A 465 2.54 18.27 -29.62
C GLY A 465 2.65 16.78 -29.92
N GLY A 466 1.51 16.14 -30.12
CA GLY A 466 1.40 14.70 -30.36
C GLY A 466 1.77 14.24 -31.76
N LEU A 467 1.88 15.14 -32.74
CA LEU A 467 2.28 14.77 -34.11
C LEU A 467 3.77 14.42 -34.17
N GLU A 468 4.16 13.55 -35.09
CA GLU A 468 5.57 13.20 -35.32
C GLU A 468 6.39 14.42 -35.76
N LYS A 469 7.64 14.47 -35.36
CA LYS A 469 8.50 15.63 -35.51
C LYS A 469 9.89 15.28 -36.00
N GLU A 470 10.50 16.23 -36.68
CA GLU A 470 11.89 16.15 -37.09
C GLU A 470 12.80 16.06 -35.86
N ASN A 471 13.72 15.11 -35.88
CA ASN A 471 14.71 14.95 -34.82
C ASN A 471 15.48 16.26 -34.58
N GLY A 472 15.67 16.63 -33.35
CA GLY A 472 16.31 17.85 -32.91
C GLY A 472 15.45 19.11 -33.07
N LYS A 473 15.03 19.47 -34.27
CA LYS A 473 14.32 20.72 -34.56
C LYS A 473 12.86 20.75 -34.09
N GLY A 474 12.18 19.60 -34.05
CA GLY A 474 10.80 19.52 -33.59
C GLY A 474 9.75 20.04 -34.57
N ASN A 475 10.09 20.29 -35.82
CA ASN A 475 9.12 20.60 -36.88
C ASN A 475 8.27 19.37 -37.20
N LEU A 476 7.04 19.59 -37.67
CA LEU A 476 6.22 18.48 -38.16
C LEU A 476 6.95 17.71 -39.25
N SER A 477 6.99 16.40 -39.16
CA SER A 477 7.63 15.51 -40.14
C SER A 477 6.75 14.32 -40.46
N THR A 478 6.60 14.06 -41.77
CA THR A 478 5.96 12.86 -42.32
C THR A 478 6.97 11.96 -43.04
N ASN A 479 8.26 12.27 -42.87
CA ASN A 479 9.34 11.49 -43.46
C ASN A 479 9.45 10.11 -42.77
N PRO A 480 9.40 8.97 -43.52
CA PRO A 480 9.39 7.63 -42.94
C PRO A 480 10.67 7.29 -42.19
N GLU A 481 11.84 7.68 -42.69
CA GLU A 481 13.13 7.42 -42.06
C GLU A 481 13.25 8.19 -40.72
N ASN A 482 12.73 9.44 -40.67
CA ASN A 482 12.67 10.20 -39.43
C ASN A 482 11.71 9.56 -38.43
N HIS A 483 10.58 9.02 -38.87
CA HIS A 483 9.65 8.31 -37.97
C HIS A 483 10.28 7.08 -37.34
N GLN A 484 10.98 6.27 -38.15
CA GLN A 484 11.75 5.12 -37.65
C GLN A 484 12.79 5.56 -36.60
N LEU A 485 13.62 6.55 -36.94
CA LEU A 485 14.63 7.10 -36.02
C LEU A 485 14.02 7.60 -34.72
N MET A 486 12.93 8.36 -34.77
CA MET A 486 12.29 8.90 -33.56
C MET A 486 11.69 7.81 -32.66
N THR A 487 11.19 6.72 -33.25
CA THR A 487 10.70 5.55 -32.51
C THR A 487 11.84 4.84 -31.80
N GLU A 488 12.94 4.58 -32.50
CA GLU A 488 14.16 3.96 -31.93
C GLU A 488 14.77 4.82 -30.80
N LEU A 489 14.83 6.14 -31.00
CA LEU A 489 15.34 7.07 -29.98
C LEU A 489 14.47 7.08 -28.70
N ARG A 490 13.17 6.98 -28.83
CA ARG A 490 12.25 6.89 -27.70
C ARG A 490 12.44 5.58 -26.92
N GLU A 491 12.62 4.46 -27.63
CA GLU A 491 12.88 3.16 -27.01
C GLU A 491 14.24 3.14 -26.32
N GLU A 492 15.29 3.53 -27.04
CA GLU A 492 16.66 3.55 -26.51
C GLU A 492 16.80 4.48 -25.29
N LYS A 493 16.09 5.61 -25.27
CA LYS A 493 16.03 6.51 -24.13
C LYS A 493 15.54 5.79 -22.86
N ILE A 494 14.48 4.98 -22.96
CA ILE A 494 13.96 4.21 -21.83
C ILE A 494 14.93 3.09 -21.45
N ASN A 495 15.52 2.38 -22.42
CA ASN A 495 16.51 1.34 -22.17
C ASN A 495 17.72 1.87 -21.40
N ARG A 496 18.17 3.11 -21.70
CA ARG A 496 19.31 3.74 -21.00
C ARG A 496 19.04 4.06 -19.55
N VAL A 497 17.78 4.20 -19.12
CA VAL A 497 17.45 4.36 -17.70
C VAL A 497 17.95 3.16 -16.88
N ALA A 498 18.11 1.97 -17.48
CA ALA A 498 18.73 0.81 -16.82
C ALA A 498 20.16 1.08 -16.32
N ASN A 499 20.85 2.10 -16.85
CA ASN A 499 22.18 2.51 -16.38
C ASN A 499 22.14 3.47 -15.18
N ASP A 500 20.96 3.98 -14.82
CA ASP A 500 20.73 4.95 -13.75
C ASP A 500 20.00 4.34 -12.54
N ILE A 501 19.56 3.11 -12.68
CA ILE A 501 18.88 2.35 -11.61
C ILE A 501 19.82 1.29 -11.01
N PRO A 502 19.59 0.85 -9.76
CA PRO A 502 20.43 -0.17 -9.14
C PRO A 502 20.32 -1.52 -9.84
N LEU A 503 21.35 -2.34 -9.65
CA LEU A 503 21.32 -3.74 -10.06
C LEU A 503 20.32 -4.52 -9.21
N GLN A 504 19.72 -5.56 -9.79
CA GLN A 504 18.83 -6.47 -9.08
C GLN A 504 19.60 -7.28 -8.05
N GLU A 505 19.10 -7.26 -6.82
CA GLU A 505 19.65 -8.04 -5.71
C GLU A 505 18.98 -9.41 -5.58
N ILE A 506 19.75 -10.39 -5.13
CA ILE A 506 19.27 -11.70 -4.69
C ILE A 506 19.44 -11.78 -3.18
N TYR A 507 18.36 -12.05 -2.47
CA TYR A 507 18.41 -12.38 -1.05
C TYR A 507 18.59 -13.88 -0.88
N GLY A 508 19.63 -14.29 -0.18
CA GLY A 508 20.05 -15.68 -0.04
C GLY A 508 21.20 -16.06 -0.96
N ASP A 509 21.39 -17.35 -1.20
CA ASP A 509 22.47 -17.85 -2.04
C ASP A 509 22.15 -17.63 -3.52
N LYS A 510 23.08 -16.99 -4.23
CA LYS A 510 22.98 -16.73 -5.68
C LYS A 510 22.90 -18.01 -6.53
N ASN A 511 23.28 -19.16 -5.98
CA ASN A 511 23.22 -20.45 -6.64
C ASN A 511 22.18 -21.38 -5.99
N ALA A 512 21.21 -20.84 -5.25
CA ALA A 512 20.15 -21.62 -4.65
C ALA A 512 19.40 -22.49 -5.69
N ASP A 513 18.95 -23.65 -5.29
CA ASP A 513 18.21 -24.58 -6.19
C ASP A 513 16.92 -23.95 -6.70
N LEU A 514 16.22 -23.17 -5.87
CA LEU A 514 14.99 -22.48 -6.21
C LEU A 514 15.18 -20.95 -6.09
N LEU A 515 14.99 -20.23 -7.20
CA LEU A 515 14.84 -18.77 -7.18
C LEU A 515 13.36 -18.42 -7.15
N VAL A 516 12.94 -17.70 -6.13
CA VAL A 516 11.60 -17.10 -6.07
C VAL A 516 11.67 -15.67 -6.58
N VAL A 517 10.87 -15.35 -7.57
CA VAL A 517 10.76 -14.02 -8.17
C VAL A 517 9.43 -13.41 -7.77
N SER A 518 9.45 -12.15 -7.34
CA SER A 518 8.24 -11.37 -7.02
C SER A 518 8.40 -9.91 -7.37
N TRP A 519 7.33 -9.13 -7.30
CA TRP A 519 7.32 -7.70 -7.51
C TRP A 519 6.15 -7.04 -6.73
N GLY A 520 6.21 -5.73 -6.48
CA GLY A 520 5.11 -4.99 -5.86
C GLY A 520 4.72 -5.53 -4.48
N GLY A 521 3.43 -5.50 -4.15
CA GLY A 521 2.88 -5.86 -2.82
C GLY A 521 3.05 -7.31 -2.39
N THR A 522 3.61 -8.20 -3.24
CA THR A 522 3.93 -9.59 -2.85
C THR A 522 5.25 -9.70 -2.07
N PHE A 523 6.03 -8.62 -1.95
CA PHE A 523 7.33 -8.64 -1.25
C PHE A 523 7.27 -9.28 0.13
N GLY A 524 6.40 -8.77 1.00
CA GLY A 524 6.42 -9.13 2.42
C GLY A 524 6.15 -10.61 2.66
N THR A 525 5.08 -11.15 2.07
CA THR A 525 4.71 -12.56 2.26
C THR A 525 5.71 -13.52 1.62
N VAL A 526 6.22 -13.19 0.41
CA VAL A 526 7.24 -14.00 -0.26
C VAL A 526 8.55 -13.98 0.53
N ARG A 527 9.00 -12.81 0.99
CA ARG A 527 10.22 -12.67 1.78
C ARG A 527 10.14 -13.51 3.06
N THR A 528 9.05 -13.41 3.82
CA THR A 528 8.87 -14.15 5.08
C THR A 528 8.85 -15.66 4.85
N ALA A 529 8.17 -16.15 3.80
CA ALA A 529 8.15 -17.58 3.47
C ALA A 529 9.55 -18.08 3.05
N VAL A 530 10.31 -17.30 2.31
CA VAL A 530 11.69 -17.67 1.92
C VAL A 530 12.60 -17.69 3.15
N GLU A 531 12.51 -16.68 4.03
CA GLU A 531 13.30 -16.63 5.27
C GLU A 531 13.04 -17.85 6.16
N GLY A 532 11.76 -18.22 6.36
CA GLY A 532 11.41 -19.41 7.12
C GLY A 532 12.03 -20.71 6.55
N LEU A 533 11.94 -20.89 5.23
CA LEU A 533 12.53 -22.06 4.58
C LEU A 533 14.06 -22.04 4.57
N MET A 534 14.70 -20.87 4.51
CA MET A 534 16.16 -20.76 4.67
C MET A 534 16.60 -21.14 6.09
N GLU A 535 15.84 -20.74 7.12
CA GLU A 535 16.09 -21.17 8.51
C GLU A 535 15.97 -22.71 8.68
N GLU A 536 15.09 -23.34 7.88
CA GLU A 536 14.99 -24.82 7.79
C GLU A 536 16.14 -25.46 6.98
N GLY A 537 17.08 -24.68 6.44
CA GLY A 537 18.21 -25.16 5.64
C GLY A 537 17.88 -25.50 4.19
N LYS A 538 16.78 -25.00 3.64
CA LYS A 538 16.42 -25.19 2.23
C LYS A 538 17.25 -24.31 1.29
N SER A 539 17.58 -24.84 0.11
CA SER A 539 18.32 -24.13 -0.94
C SER A 539 17.37 -23.25 -1.76
N ILE A 540 17.03 -22.09 -1.22
CA ILE A 540 16.06 -21.13 -1.78
C ILE A 540 16.60 -19.70 -1.69
N ALA A 541 16.26 -18.87 -2.68
CA ALA A 541 16.62 -17.46 -2.72
C ALA A 541 15.45 -16.62 -3.26
N HIS A 542 15.49 -15.30 -3.04
CA HIS A 542 14.44 -14.37 -3.44
C HIS A 542 15.00 -13.19 -4.21
N ALA A 543 14.48 -12.95 -5.42
CA ALA A 543 14.69 -11.74 -6.22
C ALA A 543 13.38 -10.96 -6.31
N HIS A 544 13.34 -9.77 -5.68
CA HIS A 544 12.16 -8.88 -5.74
C HIS A 544 12.44 -7.69 -6.65
N PHE A 545 11.60 -7.50 -7.66
CA PHE A 545 11.77 -6.45 -8.65
C PHE A 545 10.96 -5.20 -8.30
N ASP A 546 11.67 -4.10 -8.03
CA ASP A 546 11.08 -2.76 -7.89
C ASP A 546 11.04 -2.02 -9.23
N TYR A 547 12.01 -2.29 -10.11
CA TYR A 547 12.11 -1.72 -11.46
C TYR A 547 11.69 -2.76 -12.48
N ILE A 548 10.62 -2.44 -13.22
CA ILE A 548 9.98 -3.37 -14.15
C ILE A 548 10.32 -3.01 -15.60
N MET A 549 10.27 -1.73 -15.98
CA MET A 549 10.66 -1.24 -17.30
C MET A 549 11.43 0.07 -17.15
N PRO A 550 12.69 0.10 -17.54
CA PRO A 550 13.49 -1.05 -17.96
C PRO A 550 13.81 -1.99 -16.79
N LEU A 551 14.09 -3.26 -17.10
CA LEU A 551 14.63 -4.19 -16.11
C LEU A 551 16.06 -3.81 -15.73
N PRO A 552 16.52 -4.11 -14.49
CA PRO A 552 17.93 -3.96 -14.11
C PRO A 552 18.86 -4.73 -15.04
N ARG A 553 20.04 -4.16 -15.35
CA ARG A 553 20.98 -4.68 -16.37
C ARG A 553 21.44 -6.12 -16.12
N ASN A 554 21.50 -6.52 -14.87
CA ASN A 554 21.93 -7.87 -14.47
C ASN A 554 20.76 -8.86 -14.32
N THR A 555 19.58 -8.56 -14.87
CA THR A 555 18.42 -9.45 -14.73
C THR A 555 18.69 -10.85 -15.27
N GLU A 556 19.39 -10.97 -16.40
CA GLU A 556 19.79 -12.26 -16.94
C GLU A 556 20.70 -13.04 -15.98
N GLU A 557 21.69 -12.37 -15.39
CA GLU A 557 22.61 -12.98 -14.40
C GLU A 557 21.84 -13.47 -13.16
N VAL A 558 20.79 -12.73 -12.76
CA VAL A 558 19.91 -13.12 -11.63
C VAL A 558 19.11 -14.39 -11.95
N LEU A 559 18.70 -14.57 -13.21
CA LEU A 559 17.94 -15.76 -13.61
C LEU A 559 18.83 -17.00 -13.82
N GLN A 560 20.13 -16.80 -14.03
CA GLN A 560 21.09 -17.90 -14.23
C GLN A 560 21.39 -18.66 -12.91
N GLY A 561 21.83 -19.91 -13.05
CA GLY A 561 22.41 -20.66 -11.95
C GLY A 561 21.42 -21.39 -11.04
N HIS A 562 20.12 -21.25 -11.28
CA HIS A 562 19.07 -21.88 -10.50
C HIS A 562 18.47 -23.09 -11.21
N LYS A 563 18.21 -24.19 -10.48
CA LYS A 563 17.54 -25.37 -11.06
C LYS A 563 16.09 -25.08 -11.44
N LYS A 564 15.42 -24.27 -10.62
CA LYS A 564 14.03 -23.85 -10.84
C LYS A 564 13.86 -22.37 -10.52
N ILE A 565 13.00 -21.70 -11.28
CA ILE A 565 12.57 -20.31 -11.06
C ILE A 565 11.05 -20.32 -10.93
N VAL A 566 10.51 -19.69 -9.90
CA VAL A 566 9.06 -19.50 -9.73
C VAL A 566 8.74 -18.01 -9.58
N VAL A 567 7.75 -17.52 -10.34
CA VAL A 567 7.24 -16.16 -10.23
C VAL A 567 5.92 -16.19 -9.44
N CYS A 568 5.88 -15.42 -8.34
CA CYS A 568 4.71 -15.31 -7.47
C CYS A 568 3.99 -13.98 -7.71
N GLU A 569 2.73 -14.04 -8.18
CA GLU A 569 1.96 -12.85 -8.57
C GLU A 569 0.51 -12.94 -8.15
N ILE A 570 -0.07 -11.78 -7.79
CA ILE A 570 -1.52 -11.66 -7.53
C ILE A 570 -2.24 -11.23 -8.82
N ASN A 571 -2.01 -12.00 -9.88
CA ASN A 571 -2.62 -11.89 -11.21
C ASN A 571 -2.44 -13.22 -11.97
N ARG A 572 -2.73 -13.25 -13.27
CA ARG A 572 -2.60 -14.43 -14.15
C ARG A 572 -1.21 -14.52 -14.81
N GLY A 573 -0.12 -14.23 -14.07
CA GLY A 573 1.27 -14.39 -14.54
C GLY A 573 1.70 -13.30 -15.52
N GLN A 574 1.41 -12.04 -15.23
CA GLN A 574 1.74 -10.92 -16.11
C GLN A 574 3.25 -10.66 -16.15
N PHE A 575 3.92 -10.68 -14.99
CA PHE A 575 5.36 -10.50 -14.93
C PHE A 575 6.12 -11.73 -15.45
N ALA A 576 5.63 -12.93 -15.15
CA ALA A 576 6.19 -14.16 -15.73
C ALA A 576 6.15 -14.15 -17.27
N LYS A 577 5.06 -13.64 -17.87
CA LYS A 577 4.97 -13.44 -19.32
C LYS A 577 5.97 -12.41 -19.83
N TYR A 578 6.11 -11.31 -19.12
CA TYR A 578 7.05 -10.24 -19.45
C TYR A 578 8.50 -10.73 -19.40
N LEU A 579 8.89 -11.46 -18.35
CA LEU A 579 10.22 -12.08 -18.25
C LEU A 579 10.47 -13.06 -19.42
N ARG A 580 9.49 -13.91 -19.78
CA ARG A 580 9.62 -14.85 -20.91
C ARG A 580 9.73 -14.17 -22.27
N MET A 581 9.15 -12.99 -22.44
CA MET A 581 9.31 -12.20 -23.66
C MET A 581 10.74 -11.68 -23.81
N ASN A 582 11.36 -11.26 -22.70
CA ASN A 582 12.70 -10.68 -22.69
C ASN A 582 13.82 -11.74 -22.57
N PHE A 583 13.53 -12.87 -21.90
CA PHE A 583 14.48 -13.95 -21.62
C PHE A 583 13.83 -15.31 -21.91
N PRO A 584 13.59 -15.65 -23.18
CA PRO A 584 12.85 -16.85 -23.59
C PRO A 584 13.54 -18.18 -23.23
N GLU A 585 14.85 -18.17 -22.99
CA GLU A 585 15.67 -19.30 -22.60
C GLU A 585 15.43 -19.75 -21.15
N TYR A 586 14.94 -18.86 -20.25
CA TYR A 586 14.67 -19.20 -18.86
C TYR A 586 13.22 -19.64 -18.67
N LYS A 587 13.06 -20.88 -18.23
CA LYS A 587 11.74 -21.42 -17.90
C LYS A 587 11.31 -20.95 -16.52
N CYS A 588 10.40 -19.99 -16.46
CA CYS A 588 9.78 -19.56 -15.21
C CYS A 588 8.50 -20.34 -14.94
N GLU A 589 8.42 -21.04 -13.82
CA GLU A 589 7.16 -21.54 -13.26
C GLU A 589 6.34 -20.37 -12.70
N GLN A 590 5.05 -20.60 -12.47
CA GLN A 590 4.16 -19.56 -11.99
C GLN A 590 3.39 -20.04 -10.76
N PHE A 591 3.29 -19.19 -9.77
CA PHE A 591 2.35 -19.34 -8.68
C PHE A 591 1.47 -18.10 -8.62
N ASN A 592 0.27 -18.23 -9.15
CA ASN A 592 -0.65 -17.14 -9.40
C ASN A 592 -1.87 -17.22 -8.48
N LYS A 593 -2.28 -16.09 -7.90
CA LYS A 593 -3.48 -15.97 -7.08
C LYS A 593 -4.35 -14.83 -7.60
N VAL A 594 -5.65 -15.05 -7.82
CA VAL A 594 -6.60 -14.02 -8.27
C VAL A 594 -7.86 -14.15 -7.41
N MET A 595 -7.79 -13.64 -6.19
CA MET A 595 -8.86 -13.77 -5.19
C MET A 595 -9.17 -12.45 -4.47
N GLY A 596 -8.51 -11.35 -4.86
CA GLY A 596 -8.60 -10.09 -4.13
C GLY A 596 -7.99 -10.14 -2.71
N LEU A 597 -7.10 -11.11 -2.47
CA LEU A 597 -6.45 -11.37 -1.19
C LEU A 597 -4.94 -11.56 -1.40
N PRO A 598 -4.09 -11.21 -0.41
CA PRO A 598 -2.66 -11.49 -0.47
C PRO A 598 -2.40 -13.01 -0.45
N PHE A 599 -1.19 -13.40 -0.83
CA PHE A 599 -0.69 -14.72 -0.49
C PHE A 599 -0.64 -14.89 1.03
N THR A 600 -0.80 -16.15 1.49
CA THR A 600 -0.44 -16.52 2.85
C THR A 600 0.97 -17.12 2.86
N ILE A 601 1.67 -17.01 3.99
CA ILE A 601 2.99 -17.62 4.18
C ILE A 601 2.88 -19.13 3.99
N GLY A 602 1.87 -19.77 4.61
CA GLY A 602 1.69 -21.21 4.54
C GLY A 602 1.44 -21.74 3.12
N GLU A 603 0.68 -21.03 2.26
CA GLU A 603 0.48 -21.47 0.85
C GLU A 603 1.75 -21.31 0.01
N LEU A 604 2.59 -20.30 0.31
CA LEU A 604 3.88 -20.11 -0.36
C LEU A 604 4.88 -21.18 0.06
N GLU A 605 5.02 -21.45 1.36
CA GLU A 605 5.90 -22.51 1.89
C GLU A 605 5.53 -23.89 1.34
N ALA A 606 4.24 -24.21 1.29
CA ALA A 606 3.76 -25.46 0.70
C ALA A 606 4.17 -25.59 -0.77
N LYS A 607 4.00 -24.51 -1.57
CA LYS A 607 4.39 -24.48 -2.98
C LYS A 607 5.91 -24.58 -3.15
N PHE A 608 6.69 -23.84 -2.36
CA PHE A 608 8.15 -23.86 -2.46
C PHE A 608 8.74 -25.22 -2.05
N ASN A 609 8.23 -25.82 -0.98
CA ASN A 609 8.60 -27.18 -0.58
C ASN A 609 8.30 -28.23 -1.66
N ASP A 610 7.19 -28.07 -2.40
CA ASP A 610 6.88 -28.97 -3.53
C ASP A 610 7.86 -28.77 -4.70
N LEU A 611 8.28 -27.53 -4.97
CA LEU A 611 9.26 -27.24 -6.02
C LEU A 611 10.68 -27.70 -5.65
N LEU A 612 11.01 -27.78 -4.37
CA LEU A 612 12.33 -28.21 -3.87
C LEU A 612 12.49 -29.73 -3.81
N LYS A 613 11.43 -30.52 -3.98
CA LYS A 613 11.49 -31.97 -4.16
C LYS A 613 12.08 -32.30 -5.54
#